data_ba92d44df811607bf04657d1ea4d50b3
#
_entry.id   ba92d44df811607bf04657d1ea4d50b3
#
_cell.length_a   1.000
_cell.length_b   1.000
_cell.length_c   1.000
_cell.angle_alpha   90.00
_cell.angle_beta   90.00
_cell.angle_gamma   90.00
#
_symmetry.space_group_name_H-M   'P 1'
#
loop_
_entity.id
_entity.type
_entity.pdbx_description
1 polymer ?
#
loop_
_entity_poly.entity_id
_entity_poly.type
_entity_poly.pdbx_seq_one_letter_code
_entity_poly.pdbx_strand_id
1 'polypeptide(L)'
;MLELSQQFILKLEYRTANGQLAYFETGNVSLTFQTNPSGATLGGTTTLAATAGVVQFSGLSIDKIGTGYELLASGAASTSAVSNSLSYFSVGIGGSGRQEAMADGPATGTLSGQVFWVGGLGATPTDWNDPLNWFPNTAVPGSSDRLAMEPNNNGHNPILDQNRSVNSLNFNGANKKVELGNYTLTLTADATGVNSNNYFKTNGSGKLKRLAIPNNEGFTFPVGNSAYNPISITNRTGTSDDFSVRVLDEIYEYGTFGNPNTEPRVKRTWDIDKLNPTANADNGVDFAFNWNSNEVSNPAPSNYTLFHHDANGNGWGQVVTGTRDPNFNPAANSMIWTGYKGSFSPFGVGDQNAPLPVELLYFTAECKPQGTSLNWATASEVNSAYFELQRSDNMIDWTPLKTIPALGFHSSTYHYPEVLDTEPSQATRYYRLKQVDFDGKHEYFQAVAAFCPGTATAVSLYPNPAAEQLHIQGAQAGDPWEILDMTGRRIRTGTIGDQPLHRISILDLPAGLYRIHVSTTSFPFVTRP
;
A
#
# COMPACT_ATOMS: atom_id res chain seq x y z
N MET A 1 11.13 -36.68 43.31
CA MET A 1 10.43 -35.50 42.79
C MET A 1 11.49 -34.45 42.56
N LEU A 2 11.86 -34.19 41.34
CA LEU A 2 12.78 -33.10 40.99
C LEU A 2 11.88 -31.84 40.91
N GLU A 3 11.96 -30.99 41.92
CA GLU A 3 11.39 -29.64 41.85
C GLU A 3 12.27 -28.80 40.94
N LEU A 4 11.80 -28.51 39.74
CA LEU A 4 12.40 -27.54 38.87
C LEU A 4 11.99 -26.16 39.39
N SER A 5 12.87 -25.47 40.12
CA SER A 5 12.70 -24.08 40.48
C SER A 5 12.69 -23.22 39.22
N GLN A 6 11.61 -22.58 38.95
CA GLN A 6 11.49 -21.68 37.80
C GLN A 6 12.28 -20.40 38.09
N GLN A 7 13.11 -19.98 37.11
CA GLN A 7 13.94 -18.78 37.23
C GLN A 7 13.26 -17.59 36.54
N PHE A 8 13.42 -16.42 37.15
CA PHE A 8 12.95 -15.16 36.59
C PHE A 8 14.04 -14.08 36.58
N ILE A 9 13.82 -13.02 35.83
CA ILE A 9 14.73 -11.89 35.69
C ILE A 9 14.07 -10.65 36.31
N LEU A 10 14.84 -9.89 37.11
CA LEU A 10 14.42 -8.62 37.68
C LEU A 10 15.43 -7.53 37.29
N LYS A 11 14.97 -6.46 36.66
CA LYS A 11 15.77 -5.28 36.34
C LYS A 11 15.36 -4.12 37.25
N LEU A 12 16.35 -3.45 37.84
CA LEU A 12 16.16 -2.28 38.68
C LEU A 12 16.99 -1.11 38.15
N GLU A 13 16.52 0.10 38.36
CA GLU A 13 17.18 1.33 37.92
C GLU A 13 17.29 2.31 39.10
N TYR A 14 18.46 2.86 39.31
CA TYR A 14 18.62 4.03 40.16
C TYR A 14 18.12 5.27 39.44
N ARG A 15 17.23 5.99 40.08
CA ARG A 15 16.67 7.23 39.53
C ARG A 15 16.89 8.42 40.47
N THR A 16 17.18 9.59 39.90
CA THR A 16 17.21 10.85 40.62
C THR A 16 15.81 11.26 41.07
N ALA A 17 15.70 12.23 41.99
CA ALA A 17 14.42 12.78 42.43
C ALA A 17 13.54 13.32 41.28
N ASN A 18 14.14 13.68 40.14
CA ASN A 18 13.44 14.14 38.94
C ASN A 18 13.12 12.99 37.95
N GLY A 19 13.27 11.71 38.36
CA GLY A 19 12.96 10.54 37.55
C GLY A 19 14.00 10.17 36.47
N GLN A 20 15.09 10.89 36.36
CA GLN A 20 16.18 10.62 35.41
C GLN A 20 17.05 9.43 35.88
N LEU A 21 17.55 8.63 34.96
CA LEU A 21 18.46 7.53 35.30
C LEU A 21 19.77 8.08 35.89
N ALA A 22 20.14 7.58 37.05
CA ALA A 22 21.36 7.98 37.76
C ALA A 22 22.58 7.18 37.27
N TYR A 23 23.11 7.50 36.11
CA TYR A 23 24.17 6.77 35.42
C TYR A 23 25.48 6.59 36.22
N PHE A 24 25.69 7.41 37.24
CA PHE A 24 26.89 7.36 38.06
C PHE A 24 26.80 6.38 39.25
N GLU A 25 25.61 5.82 39.49
CA GLU A 25 25.42 4.87 40.58
C GLU A 25 25.95 3.47 40.22
N THR A 26 26.87 3.00 41.04
CA THR A 26 27.54 1.68 40.88
C THR A 26 27.44 0.83 42.14
N GLY A 27 26.65 1.28 43.12
CA GLY A 27 26.50 0.57 44.40
C GLY A 27 25.80 -0.79 44.27
N ASN A 28 26.08 -1.68 45.23
CA ASN A 28 25.41 -2.97 45.29
C ASN A 28 23.91 -2.79 45.65
N VAL A 29 23.06 -3.54 44.94
CA VAL A 29 21.64 -3.73 45.25
C VAL A 29 21.45 -5.15 45.76
N SER A 30 20.78 -5.31 46.90
CA SER A 30 20.43 -6.61 47.48
C SER A 30 18.89 -6.78 47.45
N LEU A 31 18.46 -8.00 47.12
CA LEU A 31 17.06 -8.43 47.12
C LEU A 31 16.76 -9.32 48.30
N THR A 32 15.70 -9.06 49.01
CA THR A 32 15.12 -9.88 50.06
C THR A 32 13.60 -9.94 49.91
N PHE A 33 12.92 -10.85 50.62
CA PHE A 33 11.49 -10.77 50.71
C PHE A 33 11.06 -9.65 51.67
N GLN A 34 10.14 -8.79 51.20
CA GLN A 34 9.36 -7.89 52.04
C GLN A 34 8.16 -8.63 52.62
N THR A 35 7.46 -9.38 51.78
CA THR A 35 6.32 -10.24 52.16
C THR A 35 6.59 -11.65 51.62
N ASN A 36 6.49 -12.63 52.50
CA ASN A 36 6.78 -14.04 52.22
C ASN A 36 5.71 -14.96 52.81
N PRO A 37 4.52 -15.05 52.20
CA PRO A 37 3.36 -15.73 52.74
C PRO A 37 3.58 -17.23 53.00
N SER A 38 4.41 -17.90 52.20
CA SER A 38 4.64 -19.33 52.30
C SER A 38 5.99 -19.70 52.96
N GLY A 39 6.73 -18.71 53.47
CA GLY A 39 8.08 -18.93 54.01
C GLY A 39 9.02 -19.52 52.96
N ALA A 40 8.98 -19.03 51.73
CA ALA A 40 9.81 -19.45 50.60
C ALA A 40 11.25 -18.92 50.75
N THR A 41 12.17 -19.53 50.02
CA THR A 41 13.53 -19.05 49.87
C THR A 41 13.70 -18.39 48.52
N LEU A 42 14.35 -17.21 48.47
CA LEU A 42 14.73 -16.56 47.21
C LEU A 42 16.07 -17.12 46.77
N GLY A 43 16.07 -17.87 45.67
CA GLY A 43 17.27 -18.49 45.09
C GLY A 43 17.86 -17.62 43.98
N GLY A 44 19.09 -17.94 43.59
CA GLY A 44 19.84 -17.18 42.59
C GLY A 44 20.76 -16.13 43.21
N THR A 45 21.39 -15.29 42.37
CA THR A 45 22.22 -14.18 42.86
C THR A 45 21.34 -13.03 43.30
N THR A 46 21.30 -12.79 44.61
CA THR A 46 20.40 -11.77 45.22
C THR A 46 21.12 -10.46 45.55
N THR A 47 22.41 -10.33 45.23
CA THR A 47 23.15 -9.06 45.39
C THR A 47 24.05 -8.85 44.18
N LEU A 48 23.86 -7.73 43.49
CA LEU A 48 24.64 -7.33 42.31
C LEU A 48 24.95 -5.85 42.33
N ALA A 49 26.12 -5.48 41.76
CA ALA A 49 26.49 -4.09 41.57
C ALA A 49 25.72 -3.47 40.39
N ALA A 50 25.31 -2.21 40.52
CA ALA A 50 24.76 -1.45 39.43
C ALA A 50 25.86 -1.13 38.40
N THR A 51 25.47 -1.12 37.14
CA THR A 51 26.31 -0.65 36.04
C THR A 51 25.55 0.47 35.32
N ALA A 52 26.14 1.65 35.32
CA ALA A 52 25.50 2.85 34.75
C ALA A 52 24.06 3.09 35.29
N GLY A 53 23.85 2.90 36.57
CA GLY A 53 22.55 3.08 37.23
C GLY A 53 21.56 1.94 37.06
N VAL A 54 21.95 0.83 36.44
CA VAL A 54 21.07 -0.33 36.18
C VAL A 54 21.60 -1.59 36.85
N VAL A 55 20.72 -2.37 37.46
CA VAL A 55 21.00 -3.70 37.98
C VAL A 55 20.06 -4.71 37.37
N GLN A 56 20.57 -5.79 36.80
CA GLN A 56 19.75 -6.87 36.26
C GLN A 56 20.08 -8.18 36.96
N PHE A 57 19.16 -8.68 37.74
CA PHE A 57 19.20 -9.98 38.37
C PHE A 57 18.68 -11.02 37.39
N SER A 58 19.46 -12.07 37.11
CA SER A 58 19.05 -13.21 36.31
C SER A 58 19.14 -14.49 37.12
N GLY A 59 18.27 -15.44 36.81
CA GLY A 59 18.26 -16.72 37.49
C GLY A 59 17.71 -16.67 38.93
N LEU A 60 16.92 -15.67 39.27
CA LEU A 60 16.17 -15.65 40.52
C LEU A 60 15.09 -16.73 40.53
N SER A 61 14.86 -17.36 41.67
CA SER A 61 13.84 -18.39 41.83
C SER A 61 13.17 -18.31 43.22
N ILE A 62 11.95 -18.74 43.31
CA ILE A 62 11.18 -18.90 44.55
C ILE A 62 10.89 -20.40 44.71
N ASP A 63 11.25 -21.00 45.85
CA ASP A 63 11.20 -22.44 46.06
C ASP A 63 9.83 -22.96 46.53
N LYS A 64 8.85 -22.09 46.86
CA LYS A 64 7.51 -22.49 47.26
C LYS A 64 6.43 -21.76 46.50
N ILE A 65 5.38 -22.48 46.19
CA ILE A 65 4.17 -21.95 45.54
C ILE A 65 3.42 -21.03 46.52
N GLY A 66 2.92 -19.92 45.99
CA GLY A 66 2.11 -18.98 46.78
C GLY A 66 1.78 -17.72 46.01
N THR A 67 0.91 -16.91 46.59
CA THR A 67 0.51 -15.59 46.07
C THR A 67 0.87 -14.53 47.09
N GLY A 68 1.11 -13.29 46.62
CA GLY A 68 1.39 -12.15 47.48
C GLY A 68 2.83 -12.08 47.99
N TYR A 69 3.79 -12.68 47.29
CA TYR A 69 5.21 -12.42 47.56
C TYR A 69 5.57 -11.00 47.13
N GLU A 70 6.34 -10.32 47.97
CA GLU A 70 6.93 -9.01 47.63
C GLU A 70 8.43 -9.04 47.89
N LEU A 71 9.21 -8.51 46.92
CA LEU A 71 10.64 -8.38 47.05
C LEU A 71 11.01 -6.94 47.44
N LEU A 72 11.91 -6.82 48.40
CA LEU A 72 12.52 -5.57 48.82
C LEU A 72 13.87 -5.45 48.18
N ALA A 73 14.09 -4.40 47.40
CA ALA A 73 15.38 -4.02 46.89
C ALA A 73 15.99 -2.93 47.77
N SER A 74 17.19 -3.14 48.27
CA SER A 74 17.94 -2.19 49.10
C SER A 74 19.33 -1.95 48.57
N GLY A 75 19.79 -0.70 48.56
CA GLY A 75 21.12 -0.29 48.13
C GLY A 75 21.69 0.81 49.00
N ALA A 76 23.04 0.92 49.07
CA ALA A 76 23.73 1.83 49.98
C ALA A 76 23.45 3.35 49.70
N ALA A 77 22.99 3.69 48.50
CA ALA A 77 22.80 5.07 48.06
C ALA A 77 21.32 5.45 47.80
N SER A 78 20.33 4.59 48.18
CA SER A 78 18.94 4.81 47.85
C SER A 78 17.98 4.49 49.00
N THR A 79 16.80 5.09 48.95
CA THR A 79 15.66 4.57 49.69
C THR A 79 15.27 3.22 49.13
N SER A 80 14.97 2.25 50.04
CA SER A 80 14.54 0.91 49.63
C SER A 80 13.26 0.98 48.76
N ALA A 81 13.20 0.13 47.75
CA ALA A 81 12.02 -0.05 46.90
C ALA A 81 11.41 -1.44 47.09
N VAL A 82 10.09 -1.51 47.19
CA VAL A 82 9.33 -2.79 47.31
C VAL A 82 8.71 -3.10 45.96
N SER A 83 8.79 -4.37 45.54
CA SER A 83 8.10 -4.84 44.34
C SER A 83 6.60 -4.90 44.59
N ASN A 84 5.84 -5.02 43.50
CA ASN A 84 4.44 -5.48 43.62
C ASN A 84 4.38 -6.92 44.12
N SER A 85 3.19 -7.33 44.54
CA SER A 85 2.93 -8.71 44.90
C SER A 85 3.17 -9.65 43.72
N LEU A 86 3.95 -10.68 43.96
CA LEU A 86 4.27 -11.72 42.98
C LEU A 86 3.44 -12.97 43.32
N SER A 87 2.88 -13.60 42.29
CA SER A 87 2.20 -14.89 42.43
C SER A 87 3.02 -15.99 41.75
N TYR A 88 3.30 -17.07 42.48
CA TYR A 88 4.06 -18.21 42.00
C TYR A 88 3.18 -19.45 42.00
N PHE A 89 2.93 -20.03 40.81
CA PHE A 89 2.12 -21.23 40.64
C PHE A 89 2.95 -22.35 40.02
N SER A 90 2.81 -23.60 40.52
CA SER A 90 3.24 -24.77 39.77
C SER A 90 2.06 -25.36 39.02
N VAL A 91 2.13 -25.53 37.70
CA VAL A 91 1.15 -26.29 36.94
C VAL A 91 1.71 -27.68 36.69
N GLY A 92 0.95 -28.70 37.05
CA GLY A 92 1.30 -30.10 36.84
C GLY A 92 1.42 -30.45 35.37
N ILE A 93 2.39 -31.29 35.09
CA ILE A 93 2.89 -31.91 33.89
C ILE A 93 1.88 -31.99 32.72
N GLY A 94 2.22 -31.32 31.59
CA GLY A 94 1.52 -31.53 30.33
C GLY A 94 1.66 -30.37 29.36
N GLY A 95 2.85 -30.12 28.85
CA GLY A 95 3.10 -29.15 27.79
C GLY A 95 4.14 -28.11 28.18
N SER A 96 5.02 -27.79 27.26
CA SER A 96 6.09 -26.80 27.34
C SER A 96 5.54 -25.36 27.49
N GLY A 97 4.96 -25.06 28.63
CA GLY A 97 4.45 -23.73 28.98
C GLY A 97 5.45 -23.05 29.92
N ARG A 98 5.98 -21.94 29.49
CA ARG A 98 6.72 -20.99 30.32
C ARG A 98 5.75 -20.35 31.31
N GLN A 99 5.97 -20.52 32.62
CA GLN A 99 5.26 -19.72 33.63
C GLN A 99 6.16 -18.54 34.02
N GLU A 100 5.67 -17.36 33.80
CA GLU A 100 6.30 -16.13 34.29
C GLU A 100 5.65 -15.72 35.61
N ALA A 101 6.45 -15.21 36.53
CA ALA A 101 5.95 -14.62 37.75
C ALA A 101 5.21 -13.33 37.38
N MET A 102 3.88 -13.31 37.51
CA MET A 102 3.07 -12.12 37.25
C MET A 102 3.00 -11.27 38.51
N ALA A 103 3.31 -9.97 38.37
CA ALA A 103 3.08 -8.98 39.40
C ALA A 103 1.65 -8.44 39.24
N ASP A 104 0.78 -8.67 40.25
CA ASP A 104 -0.57 -8.12 40.31
C ASP A 104 -0.57 -6.75 41.01
N GLY A 105 -0.90 -5.68 40.27
CA GLY A 105 -1.18 -4.35 40.81
C GLY A 105 -0.22 -3.23 40.39
N PRO A 106 -0.64 -1.95 40.48
CA PRO A 106 0.22 -0.84 40.05
C PRO A 106 1.36 -0.65 41.03
N ALA A 107 2.59 -0.77 40.52
CA ALA A 107 3.81 -0.45 41.25
C ALA A 107 3.78 1.03 41.67
N THR A 108 3.94 1.33 42.94
CA THR A 108 4.25 2.67 43.45
C THR A 108 5.76 2.97 43.36
N GLY A 109 6.47 2.32 42.49
CA GLY A 109 7.79 2.67 42.03
C GLY A 109 7.73 2.64 40.52
N THR A 110 7.80 3.78 39.88
CA THR A 110 7.69 3.94 38.44
C THR A 110 8.71 3.07 37.70
N LEU A 111 8.30 1.85 37.31
CA LEU A 111 8.79 1.27 36.07
C LEU A 111 8.26 2.22 34.98
N SER A 112 9.13 3.07 34.45
CA SER A 112 8.75 4.07 33.47
C SER A 112 8.18 3.37 32.24
N GLY A 113 6.87 3.29 32.08
CA GLY A 113 6.15 3.22 30.82
C GLY A 113 6.65 2.27 29.73
N GLN A 114 7.43 1.23 30.05
CA GLN A 114 7.88 0.25 29.07
C GLN A 114 6.97 -0.97 29.10
N VAL A 115 6.32 -1.24 27.97
CA VAL A 115 5.44 -2.39 27.77
C VAL A 115 6.15 -3.39 26.86
N PHE A 116 6.12 -4.65 27.23
CA PHE A 116 6.84 -5.69 26.51
C PHE A 116 5.87 -6.58 25.73
N TRP A 117 6.20 -6.86 24.47
CA TRP A 117 5.53 -7.90 23.73
C TRP A 117 6.11 -9.25 24.10
N VAL A 118 5.32 -10.06 24.74
CA VAL A 118 5.70 -11.43 25.15
C VAL A 118 5.14 -12.49 24.20
N GLY A 119 4.01 -12.25 23.56
CA GLY A 119 3.35 -13.12 22.59
C GLY A 119 3.07 -14.53 23.07
N GLY A 120 2.06 -15.19 22.54
CA GLY A 120 1.84 -16.62 22.75
C GLY A 120 1.21 -17.03 24.10
N LEU A 121 0.81 -16.09 24.95
CA LEU A 121 0.13 -16.38 26.22
C LEU A 121 -1.39 -16.37 26.08
N GLY A 122 -1.93 -15.65 25.10
CA GLY A 122 -3.36 -15.58 24.81
C GLY A 122 -3.87 -16.67 23.86
N ALA A 123 -5.18 -16.73 23.68
CA ALA A 123 -5.82 -17.60 22.69
C ALA A 123 -5.42 -17.25 21.25
N THR A 124 -5.01 -16.02 21.03
CA THR A 124 -4.55 -15.44 19.76
C THR A 124 -3.13 -14.87 19.91
N PRO A 125 -2.09 -15.70 19.81
CA PRO A 125 -0.72 -15.37 20.23
C PRO A 125 -0.04 -14.24 19.47
N THR A 126 -0.62 -13.78 18.35
CA THR A 126 -0.11 -12.67 17.52
C THR A 126 -1.00 -11.43 17.57
N ASP A 127 -2.16 -11.50 18.22
CA ASP A 127 -3.13 -10.41 18.27
C ASP A 127 -2.61 -9.27 19.15
N TRP A 128 -2.46 -8.08 18.56
CA TRP A 128 -2.09 -6.87 19.30
C TRP A 128 -3.10 -6.51 20.38
N ASN A 129 -4.39 -6.75 20.13
CA ASN A 129 -5.48 -6.38 21.03
C ASN A 129 -5.68 -7.33 22.23
N ASP A 130 -4.99 -8.46 22.25
CA ASP A 130 -5.02 -9.36 23.40
C ASP A 130 -4.06 -8.87 24.49
N PRO A 131 -4.56 -8.37 25.64
CA PRO A 131 -3.70 -7.88 26.73
C PRO A 131 -2.72 -8.94 27.26
N LEU A 132 -3.07 -10.23 27.13
CA LEU A 132 -2.21 -11.35 27.57
C LEU A 132 -0.92 -11.48 26.74
N ASN A 133 -0.87 -10.85 25.55
CA ASN A 133 0.32 -10.81 24.73
C ASN A 133 1.30 -9.67 25.13
N TRP A 134 0.91 -8.85 26.11
CA TRP A 134 1.70 -7.74 26.62
C TRP A 134 2.08 -7.93 28.09
N PHE A 135 3.21 -7.37 28.47
CA PHE A 135 3.59 -7.31 29.88
C PHE A 135 3.93 -5.85 30.27
N PRO A 136 3.33 -5.32 31.35
CA PRO A 136 2.29 -5.95 32.17
C PRO A 136 0.99 -6.13 31.40
N ASN A 137 0.29 -7.23 31.63
CA ASN A 137 -0.93 -7.65 30.92
C ASN A 137 -2.21 -6.93 31.35
N THR A 138 -2.08 -5.70 31.82
CA THR A 138 -3.19 -4.90 32.39
C THR A 138 -3.97 -4.16 31.32
N ALA A 139 -3.36 -3.87 30.19
CA ALA A 139 -3.97 -3.15 29.06
C ALA A 139 -3.17 -3.33 27.77
N VAL A 140 -3.82 -3.03 26.65
CA VAL A 140 -3.17 -2.89 25.34
C VAL A 140 -2.42 -1.56 25.29
N PRO A 141 -1.19 -1.50 24.74
CA PRO A 141 -0.39 -0.29 24.70
C PRO A 141 -1.06 0.89 23.99
N GLY A 142 -0.88 2.08 24.52
CA GLY A 142 -1.36 3.35 24.01
C GLY A 142 -0.24 4.31 23.60
N SER A 143 -0.59 5.54 23.23
CA SER A 143 0.30 6.53 22.58
C SER A 143 1.47 7.00 23.45
N SER A 144 1.40 6.87 24.76
CA SER A 144 2.47 7.23 25.70
C SER A 144 3.46 6.09 25.97
N ASP A 145 3.12 4.86 25.58
CA ASP A 145 3.87 3.68 25.99
C ASP A 145 5.09 3.45 25.10
N ARG A 146 6.18 3.03 25.73
CA ARG A 146 7.41 2.58 25.07
C ARG A 146 7.36 1.07 24.99
N LEU A 147 7.41 0.56 23.79
CA LEU A 147 7.32 -0.87 23.57
C LEU A 147 8.71 -1.50 23.46
N ALA A 148 8.81 -2.74 23.91
CA ALA A 148 9.96 -3.60 23.62
C ALA A 148 9.49 -4.98 23.18
N MET A 149 10.15 -5.54 22.17
CA MET A 149 9.95 -6.91 21.73
C MET A 149 10.88 -7.80 22.57
N GLU A 150 10.31 -8.77 23.30
CA GLU A 150 11.15 -9.70 24.07
C GLU A 150 11.93 -10.67 23.17
N PRO A 151 13.18 -11.05 23.54
CA PRO A 151 13.97 -12.02 22.78
C PRO A 151 13.26 -13.36 22.59
N ASN A 152 12.47 -13.77 23.58
CA ASN A 152 11.86 -15.08 23.66
C ASN A 152 10.33 -15.06 23.46
N ASN A 153 9.81 -14.23 22.55
CA ASN A 153 8.37 -14.17 22.25
C ASN A 153 7.83 -15.41 21.51
N ASN A 154 8.46 -16.59 21.67
CA ASN A 154 8.09 -17.86 21.03
C ASN A 154 7.92 -17.80 19.51
N GLY A 155 8.55 -16.84 18.83
CA GLY A 155 8.40 -16.61 17.40
C GLY A 155 7.10 -15.89 17.00
N HIS A 156 6.26 -15.51 17.96
CA HIS A 156 5.02 -14.79 17.71
C HIS A 156 5.27 -13.29 17.59
N ASN A 157 5.13 -12.78 16.39
CA ASN A 157 5.22 -11.34 16.10
C ASN A 157 3.83 -10.70 16.22
N PRO A 158 3.73 -9.45 16.75
CA PRO A 158 2.46 -8.76 16.83
C PRO A 158 1.91 -8.40 15.45
N ILE A 159 0.60 -8.58 15.29
CA ILE A 159 -0.17 -8.18 14.10
C ILE A 159 -1.17 -7.12 14.54
N LEU A 160 -1.20 -5.98 13.84
CA LEU A 160 -2.17 -4.93 14.14
C LEU A 160 -3.59 -5.36 13.77
N ASP A 161 -4.53 -5.05 14.63
CA ASP A 161 -5.97 -5.29 14.49
C ASP A 161 -6.75 -4.01 14.13
N GLN A 162 -6.12 -2.85 14.40
CA GLN A 162 -6.62 -1.50 14.11
C GLN A 162 -5.46 -0.51 14.06
N ASN A 163 -5.74 0.76 13.74
CA ASN A 163 -4.73 1.82 13.84
C ASN A 163 -4.28 1.98 15.29
N ARG A 164 -2.96 1.96 15.49
CA ARG A 164 -2.34 2.05 16.82
C ARG A 164 -1.36 3.23 16.88
N SER A 165 -1.18 3.76 18.08
CA SER A 165 -0.19 4.81 18.35
C SER A 165 0.58 4.44 19.62
N VAL A 166 1.90 4.54 19.55
CA VAL A 166 2.81 4.29 20.68
C VAL A 166 3.92 5.33 20.68
N ASN A 167 4.61 5.49 21.81
CA ASN A 167 5.73 6.43 21.87
C ASN A 167 6.90 5.94 21.01
N SER A 168 7.41 4.74 21.29
CA SER A 168 8.55 4.14 20.59
C SER A 168 8.48 2.62 20.65
N LEU A 169 9.29 1.94 19.84
CA LEU A 169 9.42 0.49 19.89
C LEU A 169 10.90 0.08 19.80
N ASN A 170 11.32 -0.79 20.72
CA ASN A 170 12.64 -1.41 20.72
C ASN A 170 12.54 -2.88 20.28
N PHE A 171 13.21 -3.23 19.20
CA PHE A 171 13.35 -4.63 18.78
C PHE A 171 14.51 -5.27 19.56
N ASN A 172 14.18 -6.05 20.58
CA ASN A 172 15.13 -6.78 21.38
C ASN A 172 15.18 -8.25 20.92
N GLY A 173 16.36 -8.71 20.50
CA GLY A 173 16.56 -10.04 19.93
C GLY A 173 16.60 -10.08 18.41
N ALA A 174 16.50 -11.27 17.83
CA ALA A 174 16.58 -11.50 16.38
C ALA A 174 15.23 -11.92 15.78
N ASN A 175 15.04 -11.64 14.49
CA ASN A 175 13.87 -12.04 13.70
C ASN A 175 12.54 -11.51 14.23
N LYS A 176 12.53 -10.26 14.71
CA LYS A 176 11.34 -9.60 15.23
C LYS A 176 10.68 -8.75 14.15
N LYS A 177 9.39 -8.94 13.97
CA LYS A 177 8.57 -8.12 13.06
C LYS A 177 7.37 -7.54 13.82
N VAL A 178 6.88 -6.40 13.36
CA VAL A 178 5.52 -5.94 13.66
C VAL A 178 4.78 -5.92 12.35
N GLU A 179 3.74 -6.74 12.21
CA GLU A 179 2.95 -6.80 10.99
C GLU A 179 1.85 -5.76 11.01
N LEU A 180 1.88 -4.83 10.07
CA LEU A 180 0.94 -3.71 10.03
C LEU A 180 -0.39 -4.09 9.36
N GLY A 181 -0.37 -5.06 8.42
CA GLY A 181 -1.56 -5.42 7.67
C GLY A 181 -2.16 -4.19 6.98
N ASN A 182 -3.44 -3.94 7.24
CA ASN A 182 -4.14 -2.79 6.68
C ASN A 182 -4.20 -1.57 7.62
N TYR A 183 -3.44 -1.58 8.72
CA TYR A 183 -3.52 -0.58 9.77
C TYR A 183 -2.23 0.20 9.92
N THR A 184 -2.35 1.44 10.37
CA THR A 184 -1.24 2.35 10.59
C THR A 184 -0.74 2.25 12.04
N LEU A 185 0.57 2.05 12.19
CA LEU A 185 1.24 2.24 13.47
C LEU A 185 1.90 3.61 13.52
N THR A 186 1.52 4.41 14.49
CA THR A 186 2.07 5.76 14.71
C THR A 186 3.11 5.73 15.82
N LEU A 187 4.30 6.29 15.54
CA LEU A 187 5.37 6.51 16.51
C LEU A 187 5.53 8.00 16.80
N THR A 188 5.73 8.37 18.07
CA THR A 188 6.09 9.74 18.47
C THR A 188 7.58 9.92 18.74
N ALA A 189 8.31 8.81 18.90
CA ALA A 189 9.77 8.74 19.03
C ALA A 189 10.34 7.61 18.17
N ASP A 190 11.66 7.46 18.14
CA ASP A 190 12.33 6.54 17.24
C ASP A 190 12.17 5.07 17.64
N ALA A 191 12.15 4.19 16.66
CA ALA A 191 12.32 2.75 16.86
C ALA A 191 13.82 2.42 16.97
N THR A 192 14.16 1.46 17.83
CA THR A 192 15.54 1.00 18.06
C THR A 192 15.68 -0.50 17.87
N GLY A 193 16.91 -1.01 17.71
CA GLY A 193 17.17 -2.43 17.44
C GLY A 193 16.78 -2.90 16.05
N VAL A 194 16.50 -1.95 15.15
CA VAL A 194 16.05 -2.19 13.77
C VAL A 194 17.21 -2.64 12.88
N ASN A 195 16.95 -3.60 12.02
CA ASN A 195 17.89 -4.13 11.03
C ASN A 195 17.14 -5.03 10.02
N SER A 196 17.86 -5.71 9.13
CA SER A 196 17.27 -6.61 8.11
C SER A 196 16.42 -7.76 8.68
N ASN A 197 16.60 -8.10 9.95
CA ASN A 197 15.83 -9.13 10.63
C ASN A 197 14.72 -8.56 11.54
N ASN A 198 14.81 -7.29 11.90
CA ASN A 198 13.95 -6.60 12.86
C ASN A 198 13.39 -5.33 12.24
N TYR A 199 12.13 -5.34 11.80
CA TYR A 199 11.50 -4.20 11.13
C TYR A 199 9.97 -4.27 11.16
N PHE A 200 9.31 -3.19 10.72
CA PHE A 200 7.86 -3.13 10.54
C PHE A 200 7.49 -3.67 9.16
N LYS A 201 6.70 -4.76 9.14
CA LYS A 201 6.28 -5.42 7.91
C LYS A 201 5.02 -4.78 7.37
N THR A 202 5.10 -4.20 6.19
CA THR A 202 4.01 -3.49 5.52
C THR A 202 3.33 -4.39 4.48
N ASN A 203 2.74 -5.49 4.93
CA ASN A 203 2.15 -6.55 4.09
C ASN A 203 0.69 -6.29 3.66
N GLY A 204 0.22 -5.05 3.75
CA GLY A 204 -1.11 -4.60 3.37
C GLY A 204 -1.14 -3.12 3.03
N SER A 205 -2.28 -2.45 3.25
CA SER A 205 -2.43 -1.01 3.01
C SER A 205 -1.93 -0.13 4.17
N GLY A 206 -1.63 -0.73 5.32
CA GLY A 206 -1.15 -0.02 6.51
C GLY A 206 0.25 0.55 6.36
N LYS A 207 0.51 1.66 7.05
CA LYS A 207 1.78 2.40 7.00
C LYS A 207 2.41 2.55 8.38
N LEU A 208 3.74 2.66 8.43
CA LEU A 208 4.44 3.17 9.59
C LEU A 208 4.42 4.69 9.53
N LYS A 209 3.88 5.34 10.55
CA LYS A 209 3.80 6.81 10.65
C LYS A 209 4.73 7.33 11.74
N ARG A 210 5.46 8.41 11.47
CA ARG A 210 6.25 9.17 12.43
C ARG A 210 5.71 10.58 12.53
N LEU A 211 5.32 10.98 13.75
CA LEU A 211 4.81 12.33 14.01
C LEU A 211 5.93 13.34 14.19
N ALA A 212 5.66 14.56 13.75
CA ALA A 212 6.40 15.76 14.08
C ALA A 212 7.92 15.65 13.85
N ILE A 213 8.35 15.16 12.67
CA ILE A 213 9.77 15.20 12.29
C ILE A 213 10.16 16.66 12.14
N PRO A 214 11.09 17.19 12.98
CA PRO A 214 11.45 18.59 12.96
C PRO A 214 12.12 19.00 11.65
N ASN A 215 12.11 20.31 11.37
CA ASN A 215 12.87 20.85 10.24
C ASN A 215 14.38 20.59 10.42
N ASN A 216 15.05 20.18 9.35
CA ASN A 216 16.46 19.77 9.26
C ASN A 216 16.80 18.49 10.03
N GLU A 217 15.81 17.75 10.48
CA GLU A 217 16.01 16.43 11.08
C GLU A 217 15.51 15.32 10.18
N GLY A 218 16.10 14.13 10.32
CA GLY A 218 15.77 12.94 9.58
C GLY A 218 15.21 11.83 10.45
N PHE A 219 14.40 10.98 9.86
CA PHE A 219 13.95 9.73 10.45
C PHE A 219 14.10 8.59 9.45
N THR A 220 14.66 7.47 9.90
CA THR A 220 14.69 6.25 9.10
C THR A 220 13.45 5.41 9.42
N PHE A 221 12.60 5.21 8.42
CA PHE A 221 11.48 4.29 8.48
C PHE A 221 11.99 2.86 8.28
N PRO A 222 12.04 2.05 9.32
CA PRO A 222 12.57 0.68 9.24
C PRO A 222 11.47 -0.28 8.76
N VAL A 223 11.09 -0.14 7.53
CA VAL A 223 9.97 -0.86 6.89
C VAL A 223 10.45 -1.86 5.85
N GLY A 224 9.57 -2.77 5.48
CA GLY A 224 9.73 -3.72 4.40
C GLY A 224 8.48 -4.57 4.24
N ASN A 225 8.34 -5.27 3.11
CA ASN A 225 7.28 -6.25 2.90
C ASN A 225 7.85 -7.67 2.95
N SER A 226 8.28 -8.24 1.82
CA SER A 226 8.98 -9.54 1.82
C SER A 226 10.41 -9.44 2.35
N ALA A 227 11.02 -8.26 2.26
CA ALA A 227 12.37 -7.97 2.74
C ALA A 227 12.44 -6.58 3.38
N TYR A 228 13.56 -6.29 4.05
CA TYR A 228 13.85 -5.00 4.68
C TYR A 228 14.30 -3.99 3.64
N ASN A 229 13.51 -2.94 3.45
CA ASN A 229 13.77 -1.86 2.48
C ASN A 229 13.53 -0.49 3.15
N PRO A 230 14.40 -0.10 4.09
CA PRO A 230 14.21 1.13 4.83
C PRO A 230 14.36 2.35 3.93
N ILE A 231 13.69 3.41 4.31
CA ILE A 231 13.88 4.74 3.72
C ILE A 231 14.16 5.76 4.81
N SER A 232 15.19 6.56 4.62
CA SER A 232 15.40 7.75 5.46
C SER A 232 14.79 8.96 4.78
N ILE A 233 14.04 9.75 5.57
CA ILE A 233 13.41 10.99 5.13
C ILE A 233 13.96 12.11 6.00
N THR A 234 14.58 13.12 5.39
CA THR A 234 15.01 14.35 6.08
C THR A 234 14.08 15.48 5.70
N ASN A 235 13.41 16.02 6.69
CA ASN A 235 12.50 17.15 6.53
C ASN A 235 13.27 18.45 6.44
N ARG A 236 13.14 19.20 5.32
CA ARG A 236 13.77 20.52 5.12
C ARG A 236 12.74 21.58 4.73
N THR A 237 11.47 21.35 5.10
CA THR A 237 10.34 22.18 4.65
C THR A 237 10.13 23.45 5.49
N GLY A 238 11.01 23.73 6.46
CA GLY A 238 10.90 24.91 7.33
C GLY A 238 10.07 24.69 8.60
N THR A 239 9.20 23.68 8.63
CA THR A 239 8.34 23.33 9.78
C THR A 239 8.44 21.84 10.10
N SER A 240 8.03 21.42 11.30
CA SER A 240 7.88 20.00 11.57
C SER A 240 6.70 19.41 10.80
N ASP A 241 6.80 18.16 10.38
CA ASP A 241 5.74 17.47 9.65
C ASP A 241 5.67 15.98 9.97
N ASP A 242 4.53 15.39 9.68
CA ASP A 242 4.29 13.95 9.83
C ASP A 242 4.54 13.25 8.49
N PHE A 243 5.19 12.11 8.55
CA PHE A 243 5.37 11.25 7.40
C PHE A 243 4.88 9.84 7.70
N SER A 244 4.34 9.16 6.69
CA SER A 244 4.00 7.75 6.76
C SER A 244 4.51 6.99 5.55
N VAL A 245 4.95 5.74 5.77
CA VAL A 245 5.61 4.93 4.75
C VAL A 245 5.13 3.49 4.80
N ARG A 246 4.89 2.91 3.64
CA ARG A 246 4.89 1.46 3.42
C ARG A 246 5.74 1.10 2.20
N VAL A 247 6.12 -0.17 2.09
CA VAL A 247 6.88 -0.71 0.96
C VAL A 247 6.08 -1.83 0.31
N LEU A 248 6.05 -1.84 -1.01
CA LEU A 248 5.49 -2.91 -1.83
C LEU A 248 6.62 -3.64 -2.56
N ASP A 249 6.41 -4.92 -2.88
CA ASP A 249 7.43 -5.81 -3.46
C ASP A 249 7.62 -5.65 -4.97
N GLU A 250 6.93 -4.72 -5.60
CA GLU A 250 7.03 -4.45 -7.04
C GLU A 250 6.69 -2.98 -7.34
N ILE A 251 6.99 -2.51 -8.53
CA ILE A 251 6.43 -1.27 -9.09
C ILE A 251 5.20 -1.67 -9.90
N TYR A 252 4.05 -1.17 -9.52
CA TYR A 252 2.78 -1.49 -10.15
C TYR A 252 2.32 -0.38 -11.09
N GLU A 253 1.59 -0.76 -12.13
CA GLU A 253 1.05 0.12 -13.17
C GLU A 253 0.34 1.36 -12.59
N TYR A 254 -0.52 1.16 -11.59
CA TYR A 254 -1.28 2.22 -10.92
C TYR A 254 -0.69 2.58 -9.53
N GLY A 255 0.62 2.67 -9.43
CA GLY A 255 1.32 3.04 -8.22
C GLY A 255 1.36 1.95 -7.15
N THR A 256 0.22 1.52 -6.62
CA THR A 256 0.14 0.51 -5.56
C THR A 256 -0.63 -0.75 -5.95
N PHE A 257 -1.17 -0.82 -7.15
CA PHE A 257 -1.94 -1.96 -7.68
C PHE A 257 -1.83 -2.03 -9.22
N GLY A 258 -2.41 -3.05 -9.83
CA GLY A 258 -2.33 -3.32 -11.26
C GLY A 258 -1.25 -4.36 -11.59
N ASN A 259 -0.84 -4.42 -12.84
CA ASN A 259 0.22 -5.33 -13.27
C ASN A 259 1.60 -4.83 -12.82
N PRO A 260 2.54 -5.73 -12.49
CA PRO A 260 3.91 -5.33 -12.26
C PRO A 260 4.53 -4.71 -13.53
N ASN A 261 5.26 -3.62 -13.37
CA ASN A 261 6.03 -3.00 -14.44
C ASN A 261 7.14 -3.95 -14.92
N THR A 262 7.45 -3.96 -16.22
CA THR A 262 8.46 -4.84 -16.83
C THR A 262 9.78 -4.17 -17.15
N GLU A 263 9.84 -2.84 -17.14
CA GLU A 263 11.04 -2.07 -17.48
C GLU A 263 12.16 -2.25 -16.43
N PRO A 264 13.45 -1.98 -16.78
CA PRO A 264 14.55 -2.06 -15.83
C PRO A 264 14.35 -1.15 -14.61
N ARG A 265 14.31 -1.76 -13.43
CA ARG A 265 13.94 -1.09 -12.18
C ARG A 265 14.48 -1.78 -10.93
N VAL A 266 14.37 -1.09 -9.81
CA VAL A 266 14.33 -1.70 -8.47
C VAL A 266 12.89 -2.15 -8.20
N LYS A 267 12.69 -3.43 -7.91
CA LYS A 267 11.37 -4.05 -7.68
C LYS A 267 10.82 -3.68 -6.30
N ARG A 268 10.72 -2.38 -6.03
CA ARG A 268 10.19 -1.82 -4.79
C ARG A 268 9.46 -0.52 -5.06
N THR A 269 8.32 -0.38 -4.43
CA THR A 269 7.59 0.88 -4.34
C THR A 269 7.60 1.35 -2.89
N TRP A 270 8.02 2.58 -2.66
CA TRP A 270 7.88 3.28 -1.38
C TRP A 270 6.68 4.21 -1.47
N ASP A 271 5.58 3.82 -0.84
CA ASP A 271 4.35 4.61 -0.79
C ASP A 271 4.39 5.52 0.44
N ILE A 272 4.61 6.81 0.20
CA ILE A 272 4.93 7.83 1.20
C ILE A 272 3.83 8.88 1.24
N ASP A 273 3.30 9.18 2.43
CA ASP A 273 2.46 10.36 2.65
C ASP A 273 3.18 11.38 3.52
N LYS A 274 2.85 12.64 3.28
CA LYS A 274 3.21 13.80 4.09
C LYS A 274 1.92 14.50 4.49
N LEU A 275 1.77 14.82 5.79
CA LEU A 275 0.51 15.40 6.30
C LEU A 275 0.22 16.77 5.69
N ASN A 276 1.25 17.59 5.54
CA ASN A 276 1.12 18.92 4.95
C ASN A 276 1.78 18.96 3.56
N PRO A 277 1.08 18.58 2.50
CA PRO A 277 1.65 18.47 1.15
C PRO A 277 2.04 19.85 0.57
N THR A 278 1.49 20.95 1.08
CA THR A 278 1.74 22.31 0.56
C THR A 278 2.93 23.02 1.21
N ALA A 279 3.46 22.51 2.32
CA ALA A 279 4.62 23.07 3.01
C ALA A 279 5.94 22.69 2.30
N ASN A 280 6.08 23.05 1.04
CA ASN A 280 7.28 22.76 0.24
C ASN A 280 8.15 24.02 0.05
N ALA A 281 8.07 24.98 0.99
CA ALA A 281 8.47 26.34 0.70
C ALA A 281 9.96 26.51 0.38
N ASP A 282 10.90 25.87 1.10
CA ASP A 282 12.30 26.29 0.96
C ASP A 282 13.27 25.22 0.39
N ASN A 283 13.48 24.09 1.03
CA ASN A 283 14.49 23.12 0.62
C ASN A 283 13.92 21.73 0.32
N GLY A 284 12.60 21.54 0.46
CA GLY A 284 11.90 20.29 0.15
C GLY A 284 12.18 19.16 1.16
N VAL A 285 12.32 17.96 0.64
CA VAL A 285 12.59 16.75 1.44
C VAL A 285 13.73 15.97 0.81
N ASP A 286 14.63 15.43 1.63
CA ASP A 286 15.65 14.51 1.16
C ASP A 286 15.24 13.06 1.46
N PHE A 287 15.54 12.17 0.53
CA PHE A 287 15.29 10.74 0.65
C PHE A 287 16.58 9.94 0.56
N ALA A 288 16.68 8.84 1.31
CA ALA A 288 17.62 7.78 1.05
C ALA A 288 16.87 6.44 0.96
N PHE A 289 16.66 5.99 -0.27
CA PHE A 289 16.02 4.71 -0.59
C PHE A 289 17.02 3.58 -0.47
N ASN A 290 16.64 2.46 0.14
CA ASN A 290 17.51 1.28 0.26
C ASN A 290 16.78 0.01 -0.20
N TRP A 291 17.50 -0.85 -0.92
CA TRP A 291 16.99 -2.11 -1.45
C TRP A 291 18.02 -3.23 -1.32
N ASN A 292 17.66 -4.44 -1.68
CA ASN A 292 18.59 -5.58 -1.70
C ASN A 292 19.04 -5.85 -3.14
N SER A 293 20.22 -6.42 -3.34
CA SER A 293 20.79 -6.66 -4.67
C SER A 293 19.92 -7.57 -5.56
N ASN A 294 19.20 -8.52 -4.97
CA ASN A 294 18.26 -9.42 -5.67
C ASN A 294 16.92 -8.77 -6.06
N GLU A 295 16.70 -7.54 -5.64
CA GLU A 295 15.49 -6.77 -5.96
C GLU A 295 15.66 -5.88 -7.20
N VAL A 296 16.82 -5.88 -7.80
CA VAL A 296 17.06 -5.20 -9.08
C VAL A 296 16.63 -6.12 -10.22
N SER A 297 15.94 -5.57 -11.23
CA SER A 297 15.52 -6.29 -12.43
C SER A 297 16.74 -6.83 -13.22
N ASN A 298 16.49 -7.76 -14.11
CA ASN A 298 17.49 -8.21 -15.09
C ASN A 298 16.89 -8.07 -16.50
N PRO A 299 17.40 -7.13 -17.34
CA PRO A 299 18.54 -6.26 -17.09
C PRO A 299 18.31 -5.23 -15.98
N ALA A 300 19.39 -4.80 -15.33
CA ALA A 300 19.38 -3.71 -14.36
C ALA A 300 19.22 -2.34 -15.06
N PRO A 301 18.73 -1.30 -14.38
CA PRO A 301 18.74 0.06 -14.90
C PRO A 301 20.16 0.48 -15.36
N SER A 302 20.25 1.07 -16.54
CA SER A 302 21.50 1.62 -17.08
C SER A 302 21.80 3.02 -16.50
N ASN A 303 20.76 3.78 -16.23
CA ASN A 303 20.83 5.11 -15.61
C ASN A 303 19.71 5.27 -14.57
N TYR A 304 20.05 5.00 -13.32
CA TYR A 304 19.09 5.03 -12.22
C TYR A 304 18.53 6.43 -11.98
N THR A 305 17.21 6.56 -11.88
CA THR A 305 16.52 7.79 -11.50
C THR A 305 15.31 7.51 -10.61
N LEU A 306 14.77 8.57 -9.99
CA LEU A 306 13.59 8.50 -9.16
C LEU A 306 12.34 8.76 -9.99
N PHE A 307 11.34 7.92 -9.82
CA PHE A 307 10.01 8.08 -10.36
C PHE A 307 9.00 8.29 -9.24
N HIS A 308 7.94 9.00 -9.56
CA HIS A 308 6.83 9.28 -8.68
C HIS A 308 5.52 9.02 -9.41
N HIS A 309 4.58 8.34 -8.77
CA HIS A 309 3.25 8.12 -9.33
C HIS A 309 2.32 9.23 -8.88
N ASP A 310 1.75 9.99 -9.81
CA ASP A 310 0.79 11.04 -9.48
C ASP A 310 -0.61 10.45 -9.27
N ALA A 311 -1.14 10.59 -8.07
CA ALA A 311 -2.47 10.13 -7.70
C ALA A 311 -3.62 10.82 -8.47
N ASN A 312 -3.34 11.95 -9.15
CA ASN A 312 -4.31 12.67 -9.97
C ASN A 312 -4.47 12.12 -11.40
N GLY A 313 -3.96 10.92 -11.68
CA GLY A 313 -4.14 10.22 -12.95
C GLY A 313 -3.04 10.44 -13.98
N ASN A 314 -1.88 10.99 -13.56
CA ASN A 314 -0.76 11.21 -14.47
C ASN A 314 0.26 10.05 -14.49
N GLY A 315 -0.04 8.92 -13.82
CA GLY A 315 0.82 7.74 -13.81
C GLY A 315 2.22 7.96 -13.23
N TRP A 316 3.15 7.10 -13.61
CA TRP A 316 4.55 7.18 -13.22
C TRP A 316 5.31 8.22 -14.04
N GLY A 317 5.77 9.30 -13.42
CA GLY A 317 6.61 10.33 -14.02
C GLY A 317 8.00 10.39 -13.40
N GLN A 318 9.01 10.74 -14.18
CA GLN A 318 10.34 11.02 -13.65
C GLN A 318 10.27 12.23 -12.71
N VAL A 319 10.92 12.13 -11.55
CA VAL A 319 11.03 13.25 -10.62
C VAL A 319 11.95 14.32 -11.21
N VAL A 320 11.42 15.52 -11.38
CA VAL A 320 12.13 16.66 -11.98
C VAL A 320 12.57 17.71 -10.95
N THR A 321 12.16 17.57 -9.69
CA THR A 321 12.58 18.45 -8.58
C THR A 321 13.59 17.74 -7.69
N GLY A 322 14.60 18.48 -7.25
CA GLY A 322 15.71 17.89 -6.50
C GLY A 322 16.75 17.23 -7.41
N THR A 323 17.70 16.56 -6.80
CA THR A 323 18.82 15.93 -7.50
C THR A 323 19.24 14.62 -6.83
N ARG A 324 19.66 13.66 -7.66
CA ARG A 324 20.37 12.46 -7.19
C ARG A 324 21.76 12.84 -6.70
N ASP A 325 22.22 12.17 -5.64
CA ASP A 325 23.62 12.29 -5.21
C ASP A 325 24.57 12.04 -6.40
N PRO A 326 25.49 12.97 -6.72
CA PRO A 326 26.45 12.79 -7.81
C PRO A 326 27.40 11.60 -7.59
N ASN A 327 27.61 11.16 -6.35
CA ASN A 327 28.42 10.00 -5.98
C ASN A 327 27.63 8.69 -5.95
N PHE A 328 26.43 8.67 -6.52
CA PHE A 328 25.58 7.47 -6.58
C PHE A 328 26.35 6.28 -7.15
N ASN A 329 26.35 5.18 -6.40
CA ASN A 329 26.91 3.91 -6.81
C ASN A 329 25.82 2.82 -6.74
N PRO A 330 25.40 2.23 -7.88
CA PRO A 330 24.37 1.19 -7.90
C PRO A 330 24.70 -0.02 -7.03
N ALA A 331 25.99 -0.36 -6.87
CA ALA A 331 26.42 -1.49 -6.06
C ALA A 331 26.21 -1.28 -4.56
N ALA A 332 25.96 -0.05 -4.11
CA ALA A 332 25.60 0.25 -2.73
C ALA A 332 24.15 -0.15 -2.40
N ASN A 333 23.32 -0.46 -3.41
CA ASN A 333 21.89 -0.75 -3.27
C ASN A 333 21.13 0.36 -2.51
N SER A 334 21.53 1.60 -2.73
CA SER A 334 20.95 2.77 -2.06
C SER A 334 21.02 3.97 -2.99
N MET A 335 19.99 4.82 -2.98
CA MET A 335 19.95 6.06 -3.73
C MET A 335 19.52 7.21 -2.83
N ILE A 336 20.35 8.25 -2.79
CA ILE A 336 20.03 9.52 -2.12
C ILE A 336 19.46 10.49 -3.16
N TRP A 337 18.34 11.09 -2.83
CA TRP A 337 17.70 12.16 -3.60
C TRP A 337 17.45 13.35 -2.69
N THR A 338 17.96 14.52 -3.07
CA THR A 338 17.90 15.72 -2.23
C THR A 338 17.03 16.80 -2.84
N GLY A 339 16.32 17.55 -2.00
CA GLY A 339 15.55 18.71 -2.41
C GLY A 339 14.27 18.39 -3.20
N TYR A 340 13.60 17.30 -2.92
CA TYR A 340 12.31 16.98 -3.53
C TYR A 340 11.21 17.94 -3.08
N LYS A 341 10.47 18.52 -4.05
CA LYS A 341 9.42 19.55 -3.81
C LYS A 341 8.06 19.19 -4.43
N GLY A 342 7.87 17.96 -4.89
CA GLY A 342 6.61 17.50 -5.48
C GLY A 342 5.55 17.05 -4.48
N SER A 343 4.45 16.53 -5.00
CA SER A 343 3.42 15.83 -4.23
C SER A 343 3.93 14.52 -3.67
N PHE A 344 3.25 13.99 -2.65
CA PHE A 344 3.62 12.72 -2.02
C PHE A 344 2.63 11.64 -2.43
N SER A 345 3.16 10.51 -2.87
CA SER A 345 2.46 9.29 -3.26
C SER A 345 3.52 8.20 -3.51
N PRO A 346 3.22 7.08 -4.18
CA PRO A 346 4.22 6.05 -4.45
C PRO A 346 5.44 6.55 -5.22
N PHE A 347 6.63 6.16 -4.76
CA PHE A 347 7.92 6.37 -5.39
C PHE A 347 8.53 5.05 -5.84
N GLY A 348 9.23 5.07 -6.96
CA GLY A 348 9.98 3.95 -7.51
C GLY A 348 11.34 4.38 -8.05
N VAL A 349 12.28 3.44 -8.13
CA VAL A 349 13.60 3.65 -8.74
C VAL A 349 13.68 2.81 -10.00
N GLY A 350 13.95 3.46 -11.13
CA GLY A 350 14.01 2.81 -12.44
C GLY A 350 15.07 3.40 -13.35
N ASP A 351 15.05 3.01 -14.63
CA ASP A 351 15.97 3.51 -15.64
C ASP A 351 15.43 4.79 -16.28
N GLN A 352 16.23 5.84 -16.28
CA GLN A 352 15.89 7.09 -16.96
C GLN A 352 15.66 6.91 -18.45
N ASN A 353 16.36 5.96 -19.08
CA ASN A 353 16.28 5.69 -20.51
C ASN A 353 15.23 4.63 -20.88
N ALA A 354 14.64 3.96 -19.87
CA ALA A 354 13.52 3.05 -20.02
C ALA A 354 12.47 3.44 -18.98
N PRO A 355 11.77 4.55 -19.19
CA PRO A 355 10.80 5.09 -18.24
C PRO A 355 9.67 4.10 -18.03
N LEU A 356 9.10 4.17 -16.84
CA LEU A 356 7.87 3.44 -16.51
C LEU A 356 6.77 3.82 -17.50
N PRO A 357 5.87 2.91 -17.94
CA PRO A 357 4.98 3.11 -19.07
C PRO A 357 4.23 4.43 -19.04
N VAL A 358 4.05 5.01 -20.22
CA VAL A 358 3.18 6.18 -20.42
C VAL A 358 1.75 5.81 -20.06
N GLU A 359 1.13 6.59 -19.20
CA GLU A 359 -0.28 6.39 -18.89
C GLU A 359 -1.15 7.10 -19.93
N LEU A 360 -1.89 6.31 -20.69
CA LEU A 360 -2.97 6.80 -21.55
C LEU A 360 -4.21 7.07 -20.70
N LEU A 361 -4.62 8.33 -20.57
CA LEU A 361 -5.81 8.69 -19.78
C LEU A 361 -7.07 8.15 -20.40
N TYR A 362 -7.21 8.29 -21.71
CA TYR A 362 -8.29 7.71 -22.48
C TYR A 362 -7.91 7.61 -23.97
N PHE A 363 -8.52 6.68 -24.66
CA PHE A 363 -8.59 6.59 -26.09
C PHE A 363 -10.03 6.27 -26.48
N THR A 364 -10.66 7.13 -27.26
CA THR A 364 -12.08 7.00 -27.65
C THR A 364 -12.25 7.06 -29.14
N ALA A 365 -13.25 6.35 -29.63
CA ALA A 365 -13.70 6.40 -31.03
C ALA A 365 -15.19 6.71 -31.04
N GLU A 366 -15.53 7.88 -31.57
CA GLU A 366 -16.91 8.39 -31.63
C GLU A 366 -17.35 8.61 -33.06
N CYS A 367 -18.58 8.21 -33.35
CA CYS A 367 -19.18 8.44 -34.67
C CYS A 367 -19.62 9.89 -34.85
N LYS A 368 -19.14 10.55 -35.91
CA LYS A 368 -19.57 11.89 -36.31
C LYS A 368 -20.08 11.86 -37.76
N PRO A 369 -20.84 12.89 -38.20
CA PRO A 369 -21.35 12.93 -39.57
C PRO A 369 -20.27 12.81 -40.66
N GLN A 370 -19.04 13.22 -40.35
CA GLN A 370 -17.90 13.21 -41.29
C GLN A 370 -17.04 11.95 -41.21
N GLY A 371 -17.30 11.01 -40.27
CA GLY A 371 -16.51 9.82 -40.06
C GLY A 371 -16.33 9.45 -38.57
N THR A 372 -15.36 8.60 -38.26
CA THR A 372 -15.04 8.25 -36.87
C THR A 372 -14.04 9.23 -36.31
N SER A 373 -14.40 9.92 -35.24
CA SER A 373 -13.55 10.82 -34.46
C SER A 373 -12.76 10.03 -33.43
N LEU A 374 -11.44 10.10 -33.48
CA LEU A 374 -10.52 9.47 -32.56
C LEU A 374 -9.89 10.53 -31.67
N ASN A 375 -10.04 10.37 -30.36
CA ASN A 375 -9.54 11.29 -29.36
C ASN A 375 -8.76 10.53 -28.29
N TRP A 376 -7.65 11.07 -27.84
CA TRP A 376 -6.89 10.52 -26.71
C TRP A 376 -6.16 11.62 -25.95
N ALA A 377 -5.81 11.30 -24.74
CA ALA A 377 -4.93 12.12 -23.92
C ALA A 377 -3.96 11.25 -23.15
N THR A 378 -2.75 11.76 -22.96
CA THR A 378 -1.72 11.16 -22.12
C THR A 378 -1.62 11.93 -20.82
N ALA A 379 -1.37 11.22 -19.71
CA ALA A 379 -1.08 11.81 -18.42
C ALA A 379 0.37 12.30 -18.35
N SER A 380 1.25 11.52 -18.93
CA SER A 380 2.67 11.83 -19.06
C SER A 380 3.23 11.10 -20.28
N GLU A 381 4.34 11.61 -20.82
CA GLU A 381 5.10 10.94 -21.87
C GLU A 381 6.57 10.97 -21.52
N VAL A 382 7.22 9.86 -21.71
CA VAL A 382 8.66 9.76 -21.52
C VAL A 382 9.23 8.91 -22.62
N ASN A 383 10.25 9.44 -23.31
CA ASN A 383 10.91 8.80 -24.44
C ASN A 383 10.01 8.55 -25.67
N SER A 384 8.78 9.03 -25.71
CA SER A 384 7.84 8.79 -26.80
C SER A 384 8.21 9.59 -28.04
N ALA A 385 8.45 8.91 -29.15
CA ALA A 385 8.75 9.56 -30.43
C ALA A 385 7.47 9.96 -31.17
N TYR A 386 6.51 9.04 -31.25
CA TYR A 386 5.24 9.28 -31.93
C TYR A 386 4.17 8.24 -31.53
N PHE A 387 2.92 8.60 -31.76
CA PHE A 387 1.79 7.69 -31.74
C PHE A 387 1.37 7.31 -33.15
N GLU A 388 1.14 6.03 -33.41
CA GLU A 388 0.57 5.50 -34.64
C GLU A 388 -0.85 5.02 -34.37
N LEU A 389 -1.84 5.71 -34.94
CA LEU A 389 -3.21 5.26 -34.95
C LEU A 389 -3.37 4.15 -35.99
N GLN A 390 -3.94 3.04 -35.58
CA GLN A 390 -4.22 1.88 -36.43
C GLN A 390 -5.71 1.54 -36.41
N ARG A 391 -6.22 1.05 -37.54
CA ARG A 391 -7.58 0.55 -37.67
C ARG A 391 -7.62 -0.90 -38.12
N SER A 392 -8.72 -1.60 -37.81
CA SER A 392 -8.95 -2.97 -38.21
C SER A 392 -10.44 -3.24 -38.36
N ASP A 393 -10.83 -4.09 -39.29
CA ASP A 393 -12.21 -4.57 -39.42
C ASP A 393 -12.41 -5.94 -38.72
N ASN A 394 -11.36 -6.59 -38.22
CA ASN A 394 -11.42 -7.94 -37.66
C ASN A 394 -10.58 -8.14 -36.36
N MET A 395 -9.94 -7.10 -35.86
CA MET A 395 -9.01 -7.11 -34.71
C MET A 395 -7.73 -7.96 -34.91
N ILE A 396 -7.51 -8.46 -36.11
CA ILE A 396 -6.33 -9.28 -36.47
C ILE A 396 -5.41 -8.49 -37.39
N ASP A 397 -5.95 -7.99 -38.50
CA ASP A 397 -5.21 -7.24 -39.49
C ASP A 397 -5.33 -5.75 -39.23
N TRP A 398 -4.22 -5.12 -38.88
CA TRP A 398 -4.18 -3.70 -38.50
C TRP A 398 -3.48 -2.88 -39.59
N THR A 399 -4.13 -1.83 -40.04
CA THR A 399 -3.57 -0.88 -41.02
C THR A 399 -3.30 0.47 -40.33
N PRO A 400 -2.12 1.06 -40.54
CA PRO A 400 -1.83 2.41 -40.07
C PRO A 400 -2.80 3.44 -40.69
N LEU A 401 -3.37 4.29 -39.85
CA LEU A 401 -4.27 5.36 -40.25
C LEU A 401 -3.52 6.70 -40.28
N LYS A 402 -2.82 7.01 -39.20
CA LYS A 402 -2.08 8.28 -39.06
C LYS A 402 -0.99 8.16 -38.00
N THR A 403 0.11 8.87 -38.22
CA THR A 403 1.19 9.05 -37.23
C THR A 403 1.14 10.47 -36.70
N ILE A 404 1.20 10.64 -35.39
CA ILE A 404 1.18 11.92 -34.67
C ILE A 404 2.45 11.99 -33.81
N PRO A 405 3.31 13.02 -33.98
CA PRO A 405 4.46 13.20 -33.10
C PRO A 405 4.03 13.27 -31.64
N ALA A 406 4.74 12.54 -30.78
CA ALA A 406 4.59 12.64 -29.34
C ALA A 406 5.34 13.88 -28.82
N LEU A 407 5.03 14.30 -27.59
CA LEU A 407 5.75 15.41 -26.94
C LEU A 407 7.15 15.00 -26.44
N GLY A 408 7.43 13.70 -26.44
CA GLY A 408 8.72 13.13 -26.07
C GLY A 408 8.90 12.97 -24.57
N PHE A 409 9.05 14.07 -23.84
CA PHE A 409 9.15 14.11 -22.38
C PHE A 409 8.16 15.12 -21.85
N HIS A 410 7.11 14.64 -21.17
CA HIS A 410 6.03 15.48 -20.69
C HIS A 410 5.43 14.89 -19.42
N SER A 411 5.21 15.71 -18.39
CA SER A 411 4.74 15.30 -17.06
C SER A 411 3.41 15.91 -16.64
N SER A 412 2.60 16.34 -17.62
CA SER A 412 1.25 16.86 -17.36
C SER A 412 0.29 16.38 -18.46
N THR A 413 -1.02 16.37 -18.16
CA THR A 413 -2.03 15.94 -19.12
C THR A 413 -1.92 16.71 -20.44
N TYR A 414 -1.84 15.96 -21.54
CA TYR A 414 -1.90 16.51 -22.88
C TYR A 414 -2.99 15.84 -23.69
N HIS A 415 -3.87 16.66 -24.26
CA HIS A 415 -4.95 16.24 -25.16
C HIS A 415 -4.46 16.37 -26.60
N TYR A 416 -4.38 15.25 -27.28
CA TYR A 416 -3.98 15.24 -28.68
C TYR A 416 -5.07 15.80 -29.58
N PRO A 417 -4.71 16.43 -30.71
CA PRO A 417 -5.67 16.88 -31.69
C PRO A 417 -6.51 15.72 -32.21
N GLU A 418 -7.80 15.96 -32.37
CA GLU A 418 -8.74 15.02 -32.97
C GLU A 418 -8.21 14.48 -34.31
N VAL A 419 -8.32 13.17 -34.49
CA VAL A 419 -8.07 12.52 -35.78
C VAL A 419 -9.38 11.95 -36.31
N LEU A 420 -9.74 12.32 -37.53
CA LEU A 420 -10.95 11.87 -38.20
C LEU A 420 -10.62 10.79 -39.22
N ASP A 421 -11.19 9.59 -39.06
CA ASP A 421 -11.23 8.57 -40.09
C ASP A 421 -12.50 8.76 -40.94
N THR A 422 -12.33 9.30 -42.15
CA THR A 422 -13.43 9.63 -43.06
C THR A 422 -13.83 8.47 -43.97
N GLU A 423 -13.16 7.32 -43.89
CA GLU A 423 -13.47 6.17 -44.70
C GLU A 423 -14.74 5.49 -44.21
N PRO A 424 -15.80 5.39 -45.01
CA PRO A 424 -17.06 4.81 -44.57
C PRO A 424 -16.91 3.30 -44.30
N SER A 425 -17.59 2.81 -43.28
CA SER A 425 -17.64 1.37 -42.97
C SER A 425 -19.09 0.91 -42.78
N GLN A 426 -19.40 -0.25 -43.35
CA GLN A 426 -20.70 -0.94 -43.19
C GLN A 426 -20.67 -1.93 -42.01
N ALA A 427 -19.53 -2.06 -41.32
CA ALA A 427 -19.30 -2.93 -40.18
C ALA A 427 -18.65 -2.19 -39.02
N THR A 428 -18.67 -2.82 -37.84
CA THR A 428 -17.90 -2.32 -36.70
C THR A 428 -16.43 -2.27 -37.07
N ARG A 429 -15.81 -1.12 -36.85
CA ARG A 429 -14.39 -0.89 -37.06
C ARG A 429 -13.71 -0.71 -35.72
N TYR A 430 -12.53 -1.27 -35.59
CA TYR A 430 -11.72 -1.22 -34.39
C TYR A 430 -10.53 -0.29 -34.59
N TYR A 431 -10.17 0.43 -33.56
CA TYR A 431 -9.05 1.36 -33.54
C TYR A 431 -8.16 1.07 -32.37
N ARG A 432 -6.86 1.16 -32.55
CA ARG A 432 -5.88 1.12 -31.47
C ARG A 432 -4.81 2.16 -31.64
N LEU A 433 -4.21 2.53 -30.55
CA LEU A 433 -3.07 3.42 -30.50
C LEU A 433 -1.81 2.57 -30.28
N LYS A 434 -0.77 2.83 -31.06
CA LYS A 434 0.57 2.29 -30.89
C LYS A 434 1.49 3.44 -30.56
N GLN A 435 2.11 3.44 -29.37
CA GLN A 435 3.19 4.33 -29.02
C GLN A 435 4.51 3.76 -29.55
N VAL A 436 5.37 4.60 -30.06
CA VAL A 436 6.73 4.24 -30.47
C VAL A 436 7.72 5.20 -29.83
N ASP A 437 8.72 4.66 -29.17
CA ASP A 437 9.76 5.39 -28.46
C ASP A 437 10.92 5.79 -29.40
N PHE A 438 11.77 6.74 -28.98
CA PHE A 438 12.95 7.15 -29.74
C PHE A 438 13.96 6.01 -29.97
N ASP A 439 13.94 4.97 -29.14
CA ASP A 439 14.78 3.78 -29.29
C ASP A 439 14.15 2.69 -30.18
N GLY A 440 12.92 2.95 -30.72
CA GLY A 440 12.18 2.05 -31.60
C GLY A 440 11.35 0.98 -30.90
N LYS A 441 11.38 0.89 -29.57
CA LYS A 441 10.43 0.07 -28.80
C LYS A 441 9.02 0.62 -28.98
N HIS A 442 8.02 -0.22 -28.77
CA HIS A 442 6.64 0.21 -28.92
C HIS A 442 5.70 -0.57 -28.00
N GLU A 443 4.59 0.07 -27.69
CA GLU A 443 3.49 -0.50 -26.91
C GLU A 443 2.16 -0.30 -27.65
N TYR A 444 1.21 -1.25 -27.46
CA TYR A 444 -0.14 -1.16 -28.00
C TYR A 444 -1.11 -0.96 -26.85
N PHE A 445 -1.93 0.08 -26.96
CA PHE A 445 -3.02 0.30 -26.02
C PHE A 445 -4.27 -0.48 -26.41
N GLN A 446 -5.20 -0.61 -25.46
CA GLN A 446 -6.45 -1.35 -25.67
C GLN A 446 -7.23 -0.79 -26.86
N ALA A 447 -7.72 -1.66 -27.72
CA ALA A 447 -8.51 -1.27 -28.86
C ALA A 447 -9.93 -0.82 -28.46
N VAL A 448 -10.42 0.21 -29.12
CA VAL A 448 -11.79 0.72 -29.04
C VAL A 448 -12.55 0.40 -30.31
N ALA A 449 -13.88 0.26 -30.23
CA ALA A 449 -14.73 -0.06 -31.37
C ALA A 449 -15.67 1.11 -31.67
N ALA A 450 -15.87 1.39 -32.96
CA ALA A 450 -16.90 2.30 -33.42
C ALA A 450 -17.65 1.68 -34.60
N PHE A 451 -18.95 1.87 -34.63
CA PHE A 451 -19.79 1.57 -35.77
C PHE A 451 -20.31 2.91 -36.32
N CYS A 452 -19.78 3.32 -37.44
CA CYS A 452 -20.16 4.54 -38.13
C CYS A 452 -20.69 4.20 -39.52
N PRO A 453 -21.99 3.86 -39.65
CA PRO A 453 -22.60 3.73 -40.95
C PRO A 453 -22.45 5.10 -41.65
N GLY A 454 -21.72 5.10 -42.77
CA GLY A 454 -21.57 6.33 -43.57
C GLY A 454 -22.95 6.93 -43.92
N THR A 455 -22.97 8.21 -44.32
CA THR A 455 -24.19 8.96 -44.71
C THR A 455 -24.98 8.38 -45.88
N ALA A 456 -24.57 7.27 -46.46
CA ALA A 456 -25.43 6.42 -47.28
C ALA A 456 -26.32 5.60 -46.31
N THR A 457 -27.44 6.18 -45.98
CA THR A 457 -28.67 5.65 -45.39
C THR A 457 -28.74 4.13 -45.23
N ALA A 458 -27.90 3.54 -44.38
CA ALA A 458 -28.12 2.17 -43.90
C ALA A 458 -29.25 2.23 -42.88
N VAL A 459 -30.42 1.77 -43.29
CA VAL A 459 -31.54 1.60 -42.36
C VAL A 459 -31.12 0.63 -41.26
N SER A 460 -31.23 1.04 -40.01
CA SER A 460 -31.00 0.22 -38.83
C SER A 460 -32.24 0.02 -37.99
N LEU A 461 -32.32 -1.13 -37.33
CA LEU A 461 -33.50 -1.56 -36.57
C LEU A 461 -33.11 -1.96 -35.16
N TYR A 462 -33.73 -1.34 -34.13
CA TYR A 462 -33.50 -1.67 -32.73
C TYR A 462 -34.67 -1.29 -31.83
N PRO A 463 -34.82 -1.83 -30.62
CA PRO A 463 -34.03 -2.99 -30.13
C PRO A 463 -34.45 -4.28 -30.86
N ASN A 464 -33.56 -5.26 -30.91
CA ASN A 464 -33.88 -6.58 -31.40
C ASN A 464 -33.18 -7.62 -30.48
N PRO A 465 -33.94 -8.35 -29.66
CA PRO A 465 -35.41 -8.44 -29.56
C PRO A 465 -36.09 -7.19 -29.01
N ALA A 466 -37.30 -6.89 -29.48
CA ALA A 466 -38.13 -5.77 -29.08
C ALA A 466 -39.36 -6.21 -28.26
N ALA A 467 -39.76 -5.42 -27.25
CA ALA A 467 -40.93 -5.68 -26.42
C ALA A 467 -42.14 -4.79 -26.77
N GLU A 468 -41.97 -3.50 -26.78
CA GLU A 468 -43.07 -2.54 -26.95
C GLU A 468 -42.99 -1.76 -28.25
N GLN A 469 -41.79 -1.36 -28.62
CA GLN A 469 -41.51 -0.51 -29.76
C GLN A 469 -40.32 -1.00 -30.57
N LEU A 470 -40.40 -0.84 -31.86
CA LEU A 470 -39.32 -1.04 -32.81
C LEU A 470 -38.95 0.33 -33.42
N HIS A 471 -37.67 0.62 -33.39
CA HIS A 471 -37.13 1.88 -33.90
C HIS A 471 -36.45 1.65 -35.25
N ILE A 472 -36.75 2.50 -36.20
CA ILE A 472 -36.10 2.55 -37.51
C ILE A 472 -35.31 3.83 -37.58
N GLN A 473 -34.03 3.73 -37.82
CA GLN A 473 -33.14 4.87 -38.01
C GLN A 473 -32.48 4.77 -39.40
N GLY A 474 -32.22 5.90 -40.04
CA GLY A 474 -31.56 5.98 -41.33
C GLY A 474 -32.44 5.79 -42.56
N ALA A 475 -33.74 5.52 -42.39
CA ALA A 475 -34.72 5.57 -43.49
C ALA A 475 -35.12 7.01 -43.84
N GLN A 476 -35.48 7.27 -45.09
CA GLN A 476 -35.91 8.58 -45.53
C GLN A 476 -37.40 8.81 -45.26
N ALA A 477 -37.76 10.06 -45.00
CA ALA A 477 -39.18 10.44 -44.87
C ALA A 477 -39.94 10.08 -46.15
N GLY A 478 -41.08 9.39 -45.97
CA GLY A 478 -41.89 8.90 -47.10
C GLY A 478 -41.55 7.46 -47.53
N ASP A 479 -40.44 6.84 -47.05
CA ASP A 479 -40.15 5.43 -47.35
C ASP A 479 -41.26 4.51 -46.82
N PRO A 480 -41.80 3.59 -47.65
CA PRO A 480 -42.78 2.62 -47.18
C PRO A 480 -42.13 1.57 -46.30
N TRP A 481 -42.83 1.13 -45.24
CA TRP A 481 -42.46 -0.01 -44.44
C TRP A 481 -43.62 -0.99 -44.26
N GLU A 482 -43.29 -2.30 -44.15
CA GLU A 482 -44.25 -3.35 -43.83
C GLU A 482 -43.68 -4.39 -42.91
N ILE A 483 -44.49 -4.90 -41.97
CA ILE A 483 -44.14 -6.01 -41.08
C ILE A 483 -44.86 -7.24 -41.62
N LEU A 484 -44.07 -8.33 -41.76
CA LEU A 484 -44.52 -9.65 -42.22
C LEU A 484 -44.32 -10.70 -41.13
N ASP A 485 -45.20 -11.66 -41.01
CA ASP A 485 -44.93 -12.88 -40.24
C ASP A 485 -44.02 -13.85 -41.05
N MET A 486 -43.62 -14.95 -40.41
CA MET A 486 -42.71 -15.94 -41.02
C MET A 486 -43.34 -16.67 -42.21
N THR A 487 -44.65 -16.58 -42.42
CA THR A 487 -45.32 -17.11 -43.61
C THR A 487 -45.35 -16.13 -44.78
N GLY A 488 -44.87 -14.91 -44.58
CA GLY A 488 -44.89 -13.84 -45.57
C GLY A 488 -46.18 -13.05 -45.58
N ARG A 489 -47.10 -13.32 -44.64
CA ARG A 489 -48.35 -12.55 -44.53
C ARG A 489 -48.05 -11.17 -43.92
N ARG A 490 -48.56 -10.13 -44.58
CA ARG A 490 -48.47 -8.74 -44.14
C ARG A 490 -49.34 -8.51 -42.89
N ILE A 491 -48.66 -8.08 -41.80
CA ILE A 491 -49.31 -7.80 -40.52
C ILE A 491 -49.62 -6.31 -40.39
N ARG A 492 -48.66 -5.43 -40.79
CA ARG A 492 -48.79 -3.98 -40.65
C ARG A 492 -47.98 -3.26 -41.72
N THR A 493 -48.44 -2.08 -42.09
CA THR A 493 -47.75 -1.19 -43.05
C THR A 493 -47.84 0.26 -42.60
N GLY A 494 -46.91 1.06 -43.12
CA GLY A 494 -46.90 2.51 -42.90
C GLY A 494 -45.84 3.20 -43.74
N THR A 495 -45.61 4.44 -43.46
CA THR A 495 -44.55 5.27 -44.07
C THR A 495 -43.70 5.88 -42.99
N ILE A 496 -42.41 6.09 -43.29
CA ILE A 496 -41.45 6.76 -42.40
C ILE A 496 -41.82 8.25 -42.32
N GLY A 497 -41.92 8.78 -41.10
CA GLY A 497 -42.17 10.20 -40.85
C GLY A 497 -40.93 11.06 -40.97
N ASP A 498 -41.10 12.39 -40.83
CA ASP A 498 -40.03 13.40 -40.96
C ASP A 498 -39.05 13.44 -39.78
N GLN A 499 -39.26 12.59 -38.75
CA GLN A 499 -38.37 12.52 -37.60
C GLN A 499 -37.15 11.61 -37.88
N PRO A 500 -35.97 11.95 -37.39
CA PRO A 500 -34.73 11.15 -37.60
C PRO A 500 -34.84 9.73 -37.02
N LEU A 501 -35.79 9.48 -36.15
CA LEU A 501 -36.08 8.19 -35.54
C LEU A 501 -37.56 7.86 -35.67
N HIS A 502 -37.89 6.89 -36.51
CA HIS A 502 -39.28 6.41 -36.67
C HIS A 502 -39.56 5.29 -35.67
N ARG A 503 -40.67 5.38 -34.93
CA ARG A 503 -41.05 4.40 -33.90
C ARG A 503 -42.34 3.69 -34.30
N ILE A 504 -42.30 2.37 -34.24
CA ILE A 504 -43.46 1.51 -34.52
C ILE A 504 -43.83 0.79 -33.22
N SER A 505 -45.06 0.98 -32.75
CA SER A 505 -45.58 0.17 -31.64
C SER A 505 -45.79 -1.27 -32.10
N ILE A 506 -45.30 -2.24 -31.30
CA ILE A 506 -45.45 -3.69 -31.57
C ILE A 506 -46.09 -4.42 -30.38
N LEU A 507 -46.70 -3.70 -29.44
CA LEU A 507 -47.34 -4.24 -28.23
C LEU A 507 -48.41 -5.28 -28.51
N ASP A 508 -49.07 -5.21 -29.65
CA ASP A 508 -50.14 -6.12 -30.08
C ASP A 508 -49.66 -7.29 -30.92
N LEU A 509 -48.34 -7.35 -31.20
CA LEU A 509 -47.76 -8.51 -31.89
C LEU A 509 -47.44 -9.63 -30.89
N PRO A 510 -47.96 -10.85 -31.13
CA PRO A 510 -47.55 -12.02 -30.34
C PRO A 510 -46.03 -12.19 -30.30
N ALA A 511 -45.51 -12.81 -29.21
CA ALA A 511 -44.11 -13.15 -29.15
C ALA A 511 -43.74 -14.06 -30.30
N GLY A 512 -42.71 -13.71 -31.06
CA GLY A 512 -42.33 -14.48 -32.24
C GLY A 512 -41.28 -13.79 -33.12
N LEU A 513 -40.94 -14.47 -34.21
CA LEU A 513 -40.03 -13.96 -35.24
C LEU A 513 -40.84 -13.29 -36.35
N TYR A 514 -40.46 -12.09 -36.70
CA TYR A 514 -41.08 -11.27 -37.77
C TYR A 514 -39.99 -10.75 -38.69
N ARG A 515 -40.44 -10.25 -39.83
CA ARG A 515 -39.61 -9.51 -40.78
C ARG A 515 -40.21 -8.14 -41.06
N ILE A 516 -39.38 -7.12 -41.03
CA ILE A 516 -39.79 -5.79 -41.48
C ILE A 516 -39.05 -5.45 -42.77
N HIS A 517 -39.78 -5.00 -43.75
CA HIS A 517 -39.22 -4.36 -44.95
C HIS A 517 -39.34 -2.86 -44.81
N VAL A 518 -38.27 -2.15 -45.13
CA VAL A 518 -38.21 -0.69 -45.19
C VAL A 518 -37.66 -0.33 -46.55
N SER A 519 -38.50 0.23 -47.43
CA SER A 519 -38.14 0.43 -48.83
C SER A 519 -37.68 -0.89 -49.48
N THR A 520 -36.44 -1.00 -49.90
CA THR A 520 -35.87 -2.19 -50.54
C THR A 520 -35.09 -3.11 -49.57
N THR A 521 -34.98 -2.75 -48.30
CA THR A 521 -34.17 -3.47 -47.31
C THR A 521 -35.05 -4.27 -46.35
N SER A 522 -34.64 -5.47 -45.98
CA SER A 522 -35.38 -6.43 -45.15
C SER A 522 -34.59 -6.82 -43.90
N PHE A 523 -35.24 -6.70 -42.74
CA PHE A 523 -34.62 -7.03 -41.43
C PHE A 523 -35.48 -8.05 -40.68
N PRO A 524 -34.88 -9.11 -40.13
CA PRO A 524 -35.55 -9.94 -39.14
C PRO A 524 -35.54 -9.29 -37.77
N PHE A 525 -36.63 -9.42 -37.00
CA PHE A 525 -36.69 -9.04 -35.61
C PHE A 525 -37.53 -9.99 -34.78
N VAL A 526 -37.26 -10.04 -33.49
CA VAL A 526 -37.95 -10.87 -32.52
C VAL A 526 -38.77 -10.01 -31.58
N THR A 527 -40.05 -10.37 -31.38
CA THR A 527 -40.88 -9.78 -30.32
C THR A 527 -40.77 -10.61 -29.06
N ARG A 528 -40.73 -9.95 -27.90
CA ARG A 528 -40.82 -10.59 -26.59
C ARG A 528 -42.13 -10.24 -25.92
N PRO A 529 -42.66 -11.10 -25.00
CA PRO A 529 -43.80 -10.80 -24.17
C PRO A 529 -43.60 -9.53 -23.33
#